data_744326451ccf7e193c0c4b854c87633d
#
_entry.id   744326451ccf7e193c0c4b854c87633d
#
_cell.length_a   1.000
_cell.length_b   1.000
_cell.length_c   1.000
_cell.angle_alpha   90.00
_cell.angle_beta   90.00
_cell.angle_gamma   90.00
#
_symmetry.space_group_name_H-M   'P 1'
#
loop_
_entity.id
_entity.type
_entity.pdbx_description
1 polymer ?
#
loop_
_entity_poly.entity_id
_entity_poly.type
_entity_poly.pdbx_seq_one_letter_code
_entity_poly.pdbx_strand_id
1 'polypeptide(L)'
;WENEVESLIGPTDIYIYPNGNDVADWHPYTEENYRYQYLASKGFRYFCNVDASKPAWIQKGPDYLRMARRNLDGYRLYEDMIQEDPAKKRLSDLFDASQIFDPSRPTPVTWNYGHTQNETPAPEPEQ
;
A
#
# COMPACT_ATOMS: atom_id res chain seq x y z
N TRP A 1 -1.95 11.33 -18.79
CA TRP A 1 -0.64 10.97 -18.26
C TRP A 1 0.48 11.29 -19.26
N GLU A 2 0.48 10.64 -20.44
CA GLU A 2 1.56 10.74 -21.44
C GLU A 2 1.86 12.20 -21.83
N ASN A 3 0.83 13.01 -22.04
CA ASN A 3 1.00 14.39 -22.49
C ASN A 3 1.37 15.38 -21.38
N GLU A 4 1.04 15.08 -20.13
CA GLU A 4 1.13 16.04 -19.04
C GLU A 4 2.18 15.67 -17.99
N VAL A 5 2.33 14.38 -17.70
CA VAL A 5 3.19 13.92 -16.62
C VAL A 5 4.46 13.28 -17.14
N GLU A 6 4.38 12.42 -18.14
CA GLU A 6 5.55 11.76 -18.71
C GLU A 6 6.57 12.75 -19.28
N SER A 7 6.10 13.86 -19.83
CA SER A 7 6.96 14.94 -20.32
C SER A 7 7.79 15.61 -19.22
N LEU A 8 7.35 15.49 -17.95
CA LEU A 8 8.02 16.11 -16.79
C LEU A 8 8.98 15.16 -16.08
N ILE A 9 8.59 13.89 -15.96
CA ILE A 9 9.36 12.91 -15.16
C ILE A 9 10.05 11.82 -16.00
N GLY A 10 9.80 11.82 -17.31
CA GLY A 10 10.28 10.78 -18.22
C GLY A 10 9.38 9.54 -18.25
N PRO A 11 9.72 8.56 -19.10
CA PRO A 11 8.96 7.32 -19.21
C PRO A 11 9.05 6.51 -17.92
N THR A 12 7.96 5.83 -17.59
CA THR A 12 7.90 4.89 -16.46
C THR A 12 7.31 3.56 -16.91
N ASP A 13 7.85 2.48 -16.40
CA ASP A 13 7.34 1.12 -16.57
C ASP A 13 6.58 0.59 -15.35
N ILE A 14 6.39 1.44 -14.33
CA ILE A 14 5.70 1.12 -13.08
C ILE A 14 4.28 1.67 -13.12
N TYR A 15 3.31 0.80 -12.90
CA TYR A 15 1.91 1.16 -12.75
C TYR A 15 1.41 0.87 -11.31
N ILE A 16 0.90 1.90 -10.66
CA ILE A 16 0.32 1.81 -9.32
C ILE A 16 -1.19 1.91 -9.46
N TYR A 17 -1.90 0.85 -9.10
CA TYR A 17 -3.36 0.84 -9.19
C TYR A 17 -3.97 1.84 -8.21
N PRO A 18 -4.79 2.79 -8.67
CA PRO A 18 -5.55 3.69 -7.82
C PRO A 18 -6.46 2.88 -6.89
N ASN A 19 -6.41 3.17 -5.60
CA ASN A 19 -7.16 2.46 -4.56
C ASN A 19 -6.94 0.93 -4.53
N GLY A 20 -5.90 0.44 -5.19
CA GLY A 20 -5.61 -1.00 -5.27
C GLY A 20 -6.53 -1.79 -6.21
N ASN A 21 -7.33 -1.12 -7.03
CA ASN A 21 -8.25 -1.77 -7.98
C ASN A 21 -7.49 -2.36 -9.17
N ASP A 22 -7.03 -3.57 -9.00
CA ASP A 22 -6.29 -4.32 -10.02
C ASP A 22 -7.21 -4.76 -11.17
N VAL A 23 -6.68 -4.80 -12.37
CA VAL A 23 -7.44 -5.15 -13.60
C VAL A 23 -7.81 -6.64 -13.70
N ALA A 24 -7.21 -7.48 -12.88
CA ALA A 24 -7.46 -8.93 -12.84
C ALA A 24 -7.77 -9.44 -11.42
N ASP A 25 -8.07 -8.54 -10.49
CA ASP A 25 -8.23 -8.87 -9.07
C ASP A 25 -7.03 -9.69 -8.54
N TRP A 26 -7.25 -10.96 -8.19
CA TRP A 26 -6.20 -11.87 -7.70
C TRP A 26 -5.71 -12.87 -8.76
N HIS A 27 -6.34 -12.88 -9.94
CA HIS A 27 -5.96 -13.80 -11.01
C HIS A 27 -4.70 -13.33 -11.75
N PRO A 28 -3.92 -14.24 -12.31
CA PRO A 28 -2.81 -13.87 -13.21
C PRO A 28 -3.31 -13.05 -14.40
N TYR A 29 -2.46 -12.14 -14.87
CA TYR A 29 -2.76 -11.43 -16.10
C TYR A 29 -2.67 -12.37 -17.29
N THR A 30 -3.66 -12.28 -18.17
CA THR A 30 -3.77 -13.09 -19.38
C THR A 30 -3.85 -12.18 -20.61
N GLU A 31 -3.57 -12.76 -21.77
CA GLU A 31 -3.71 -12.05 -23.04
C GLU A 31 -5.17 -11.68 -23.36
N GLU A 32 -6.12 -12.34 -22.72
CA GLU A 32 -7.55 -12.04 -22.88
C GLU A 32 -8.00 -10.82 -22.06
N ASN A 33 -7.21 -10.40 -21.09
CA ASN A 33 -7.51 -9.21 -20.29
C ASN A 33 -7.13 -7.95 -21.06
N TYR A 34 -8.10 -7.34 -21.72
CA TYR A 34 -7.89 -6.16 -22.56
C TYR A 34 -7.33 -4.95 -21.80
N ARG A 35 -7.64 -4.82 -20.50
CA ARG A 35 -7.10 -3.73 -19.65
C ARG A 35 -5.62 -3.92 -19.39
N TYR A 36 -5.22 -5.15 -19.08
CA TYR A 36 -3.80 -5.48 -18.95
C TYR A 36 -3.07 -5.28 -20.29
N GLN A 37 -3.62 -5.75 -21.40
CA GLN A 37 -3.04 -5.57 -22.72
C GLN A 37 -2.83 -4.09 -23.06
N TYR A 38 -3.81 -3.25 -22.72
CA TYR A 38 -3.66 -1.81 -22.90
C TYR A 38 -2.49 -1.25 -22.09
N LEU A 39 -2.40 -1.58 -20.80
CA LEU A 39 -1.30 -1.12 -19.94
C LEU A 39 0.06 -1.64 -20.43
N ALA A 40 0.14 -2.91 -20.82
CA ALA A 40 1.35 -3.51 -21.38
C ALA A 40 1.79 -2.84 -22.68
N SER A 41 0.84 -2.45 -23.55
CA SER A 41 1.12 -1.72 -24.79
C SER A 41 1.70 -0.32 -24.55
N LYS A 42 1.45 0.25 -23.36
CA LYS A 42 2.02 1.52 -22.91
C LYS A 42 3.40 1.38 -22.25
N GLY A 43 3.94 0.18 -22.20
CA GLY A 43 5.27 -0.10 -21.65
C GLY A 43 5.31 -0.46 -20.17
N PHE A 44 4.16 -0.50 -19.49
CA PHE A 44 4.14 -0.89 -18.08
C PHE A 44 4.47 -2.37 -17.89
N ARG A 45 5.38 -2.65 -16.95
CA ARG A 45 5.87 -4.00 -16.62
C ARG A 45 5.76 -4.33 -15.12
N TYR A 46 5.77 -3.31 -14.28
CA TYR A 46 5.68 -3.46 -12.83
C TYR A 46 4.33 -2.95 -12.34
N PHE A 47 3.57 -3.84 -11.73
CA PHE A 47 2.20 -3.53 -11.29
C PHE A 47 2.12 -3.61 -9.77
N CYS A 48 1.79 -2.49 -9.15
CA CYS A 48 1.67 -2.37 -7.70
C CYS A 48 0.20 -2.24 -7.30
N ASN A 49 -0.32 -3.24 -6.60
CA ASN A 49 -1.64 -3.12 -6.01
C ASN A 49 -1.58 -2.90 -4.49
N VAL A 50 -2.71 -2.79 -3.82
CA VAL A 50 -2.78 -2.64 -2.36
C VAL A 50 -3.18 -3.96 -1.73
N ASP A 51 -2.26 -4.54 -0.95
CA ASP A 51 -2.52 -5.74 -0.18
C ASP A 51 -1.73 -5.72 1.11
N ALA A 52 -2.42 -5.83 2.24
CA ALA A 52 -1.82 -5.86 3.57
C ALA A 52 -1.51 -7.29 4.05
N SER A 53 -1.66 -8.29 3.20
CA SER A 53 -1.37 -9.69 3.54
C SER A 53 0.08 -9.89 3.97
N LYS A 54 0.27 -10.86 4.86
CA LYS A 54 1.58 -11.36 5.26
C LYS A 54 1.76 -12.81 4.82
N PRO A 55 2.94 -13.16 4.34
CA PRO A 55 4.07 -12.28 3.99
C PRO A 55 3.77 -11.40 2.78
N ALA A 56 4.60 -10.38 2.54
CA ALA A 56 4.57 -9.64 1.29
C ALA A 56 4.83 -10.59 0.11
N TRP A 57 4.17 -10.36 -1.00
CA TRP A 57 4.25 -11.25 -2.15
C TRP A 57 4.61 -10.52 -3.44
N ILE A 58 5.23 -11.26 -4.34
CA ILE A 58 5.50 -10.88 -5.72
C ILE A 58 5.04 -12.01 -6.63
N GLN A 59 4.26 -11.68 -7.63
CA GLN A 59 3.86 -12.59 -8.69
C GLN A 59 4.66 -12.25 -9.95
N LYS A 60 5.37 -13.23 -10.48
CA LYS A 60 6.09 -13.11 -11.75
C LYS A 60 5.26 -13.74 -12.86
N GLY A 61 4.90 -12.93 -13.86
CA GLY A 61 4.35 -13.39 -15.13
C GLY A 61 5.42 -13.51 -16.21
N PRO A 62 5.02 -13.85 -17.44
CA PRO A 62 5.93 -13.90 -18.59
C PRO A 62 6.66 -12.58 -18.81
N ASP A 63 5.93 -11.47 -18.83
CA ASP A 63 6.42 -10.14 -19.17
C ASP A 63 6.08 -9.08 -18.12
N TYR A 64 5.75 -9.49 -16.88
CA TYR A 64 5.41 -8.56 -15.81
C TYR A 64 5.87 -9.05 -14.44
N LEU A 65 6.03 -8.10 -13.54
CA LEU A 65 6.05 -8.32 -12.10
C LEU A 65 4.87 -7.60 -11.48
N ARG A 66 4.11 -8.32 -10.67
CA ARG A 66 3.00 -7.79 -9.88
C ARG A 66 3.30 -7.95 -8.41
N MET A 67 3.13 -6.91 -7.63
CA MET A 67 3.53 -6.89 -6.24
C MET A 67 2.51 -6.23 -5.33
N ALA A 68 2.46 -6.71 -4.11
CA ALA A 68 1.71 -6.09 -3.05
C ALA A 68 2.40 -4.82 -2.58
N ARG A 69 1.62 -3.77 -2.37
CA ARG A 69 2.05 -2.53 -1.74
C ARG A 69 1.38 -2.40 -0.39
N ARG A 70 2.16 -2.21 0.65
CA ARG A 70 1.67 -1.97 2.00
C ARG A 70 1.83 -0.51 2.38
N ASN A 71 0.87 0.00 3.12
CA ASN A 71 0.99 1.32 3.72
C ASN A 71 2.02 1.27 4.85
N LEU A 72 2.98 2.18 4.77
CA LEU A 72 3.96 2.44 5.80
C LEU A 72 3.82 3.89 6.23
N ASP A 73 3.00 4.11 7.23
CA ASP A 73 2.74 5.43 7.80
C ASP A 73 2.80 5.37 9.33
N GLY A 74 2.85 6.54 9.97
CA GLY A 74 2.99 6.64 11.42
C GLY A 74 1.84 5.97 12.18
N TYR A 75 0.64 5.97 11.62
CA TYR A 75 -0.51 5.33 12.22
C TYR A 75 -0.37 3.79 12.22
N ARG A 76 0.06 3.22 11.10
CA ARG A 76 0.30 1.77 10.99
C ARG A 76 1.43 1.29 11.88
N LEU A 77 2.47 2.10 12.01
CA LEU A 77 3.56 1.85 12.96
C LEU A 77 3.05 1.87 14.41
N TYR A 78 2.23 2.85 14.75
CA TYR A 78 1.62 2.94 16.08
C TYR A 78 0.69 1.77 16.37
N GLU A 79 -0.21 1.40 15.43
CA GLU A 79 -1.07 0.22 15.58
C GLU A 79 -0.25 -1.06 15.84
N ASP A 80 0.82 -1.29 15.09
CA ASP A 80 1.66 -2.48 15.26
C ASP A 80 2.46 -2.44 16.57
N MET A 81 2.85 -1.24 17.04
CA MET A 81 3.54 -1.07 18.31
C MET A 81 2.66 -1.47 19.50
N ILE A 82 1.41 -1.01 19.53
CA ILE A 82 0.47 -1.28 20.63
C ILE A 82 -0.24 -2.63 20.53
N GLN A 83 -0.17 -3.30 19.37
CA GLN A 83 -0.81 -4.60 19.17
C GLN A 83 -0.06 -5.69 19.95
N GLU A 84 -0.72 -6.29 20.92
CA GLU A 84 -0.16 -7.36 21.75
C GLU A 84 -0.08 -8.71 21.02
N ASP A 85 -1.05 -9.00 20.14
CA ASP A 85 -1.09 -10.24 19.38
C ASP A 85 -0.16 -10.17 18.15
N PRO A 86 0.96 -10.92 18.13
CA PRO A 86 1.90 -10.89 17.02
C PRO A 86 1.27 -11.27 15.66
N ALA A 87 0.23 -12.10 15.67
CA ALA A 87 -0.44 -12.53 14.46
C ALA A 87 -1.23 -11.39 13.78
N LYS A 88 -1.64 -10.40 14.57
CA LYS A 88 -2.39 -9.23 14.09
C LYS A 88 -1.51 -8.06 13.69
N LYS A 89 -0.22 -8.07 14.07
CA LYS A 89 0.73 -7.06 13.64
C LYS A 89 0.90 -7.11 12.12
N ARG A 90 0.70 -5.99 11.44
CA ARG A 90 0.66 -5.93 9.98
C ARG A 90 2.02 -5.82 9.32
N LEU A 91 3.00 -5.24 10.02
CA LEU A 91 4.34 -4.94 9.49
C LEU A 91 5.43 -5.83 10.09
N SER A 92 5.08 -6.77 10.98
CA SER A 92 6.04 -7.56 11.76
C SER A 92 6.90 -8.53 10.94
N ASP A 93 6.57 -8.78 9.68
CA ASP A 93 7.40 -9.55 8.75
C ASP A 93 8.45 -8.67 8.04
N LEU A 94 8.36 -7.35 8.17
CA LEU A 94 9.31 -6.40 7.61
C LEU A 94 10.25 -5.84 8.67
N PHE A 95 9.71 -5.48 9.84
CA PHE A 95 10.46 -4.89 10.95
C PHE A 95 9.66 -4.91 12.25
N ASP A 96 10.34 -4.59 13.35
CA ASP A 96 9.72 -4.34 14.65
C ASP A 96 9.35 -2.85 14.78
N ALA A 97 8.06 -2.55 14.81
CA ALA A 97 7.56 -1.19 14.89
C ALA A 97 8.01 -0.45 16.15
N SER A 98 8.24 -1.18 17.28
CA SER A 98 8.70 -0.60 18.54
C SER A 98 10.12 -0.03 18.46
N GLN A 99 10.93 -0.50 17.53
CA GLN A 99 12.28 -0.01 17.30
C GLN A 99 12.36 1.23 16.40
N ILE A 100 11.29 1.46 15.63
CA ILE A 100 11.25 2.52 14.62
C ILE A 100 10.38 3.68 15.11
N PHE A 101 9.32 3.39 15.84
CA PHE A 101 8.41 4.41 16.34
C PHE A 101 9.09 5.24 17.41
N ASP A 102 9.14 6.55 17.20
CA ASP A 102 9.67 7.51 18.19
C ASP A 102 8.50 8.10 19.00
N PRO A 103 8.32 7.68 20.26
CA PRO A 103 7.21 8.16 21.09
C PRO A 103 7.36 9.63 21.52
N SER A 104 8.53 10.23 21.33
CA SER A 104 8.76 11.64 21.66
C SER A 104 8.23 12.59 20.58
N ARG A 105 7.97 12.08 19.37
CA ARG A 105 7.40 12.87 18.29
C ARG A 105 5.90 12.99 18.48
N PRO A 106 5.32 14.19 18.33
CA PRO A 106 3.88 14.34 18.39
C PRO A 106 3.26 13.45 17.30
N THR A 107 2.31 12.62 17.69
CA THR A 107 1.54 11.82 16.74
C THR A 107 0.79 12.78 15.83
N PRO A 108 1.10 12.84 14.54
CA PRO A 108 0.56 13.87 13.65
C PRO A 108 -0.86 13.54 13.18
N VAL A 109 -1.54 12.62 13.79
CA VAL A 109 -2.74 12.07 13.19
C VAL A 109 -3.97 12.48 13.95
N THR A 110 -4.56 13.56 13.51
CA THR A 110 -6.01 13.66 13.56
C THR A 110 -6.57 12.71 12.51
N TRP A 111 -7.05 11.64 12.99
CA TRP A 111 -7.61 10.53 12.27
C TRP A 111 -8.97 10.90 11.65
N ASN A 112 -9.00 11.16 10.36
CA ASN A 112 -10.25 11.47 9.63
C ASN A 112 -10.39 10.73 8.29
N TYR A 113 -9.59 9.69 8.04
CA TYR A 113 -9.73 8.92 6.82
C TYR A 113 -10.56 7.64 7.05
N GLY A 114 -11.86 7.73 6.71
CA GLY A 114 -12.68 6.54 6.49
C GLY A 114 -13.28 5.87 7.73
N HIS A 115 -13.17 6.47 8.91
CA HIS A 115 -13.87 5.96 10.09
C HIS A 115 -15.24 6.61 10.22
N THR A 116 -16.25 5.79 10.32
CA THR A 116 -17.60 6.19 10.76
C THR A 116 -17.50 6.77 12.17
N GLN A 117 -18.25 7.83 12.44
CA GLN A 117 -18.25 8.67 13.66
C GLN A 117 -18.51 7.94 15.00
N ASN A 118 -18.26 6.65 15.09
CA ASN A 118 -18.58 5.82 16.25
C ASN A 118 -17.39 5.40 17.11
N GLU A 119 -16.17 5.86 16.78
CA GLU A 119 -15.02 5.57 17.62
C GLU A 119 -14.77 6.75 18.58
N THR A 120 -14.83 6.46 19.86
CA THR A 120 -14.58 7.41 20.94
C THR A 120 -13.21 8.05 20.77
N PRO A 121 -13.08 9.37 20.80
CA PRO A 121 -11.76 10.03 20.75
C PRO A 121 -10.89 9.56 21.91
N ALA A 122 -9.59 9.40 21.65
CA ALA A 122 -8.62 9.14 22.71
C ALA A 122 -8.74 10.24 23.78
N PRO A 123 -8.61 9.89 25.07
CA PRO A 123 -8.68 10.89 26.14
C PRO A 123 -7.60 11.95 25.93
N GLU A 124 -8.00 13.21 26.03
CA GLU A 124 -7.05 14.33 26.01
C GLU A 124 -6.04 14.18 27.16
N PRO A 125 -4.77 14.50 26.94
CA PRO A 125 -3.80 14.51 28.02
C PRO A 125 -4.21 15.55 29.07
N GLU A 126 -4.33 15.12 30.32
CA GLU A 126 -4.58 16.01 31.44
C GLU A 126 -3.48 17.09 31.50
N GLN A 127 -3.91 18.33 31.63
CA GLN A 127 -3.04 19.51 31.75
C GLN A 127 -2.44 19.59 33.15
#